data_21f73fad43685b08f80c4236029a2892
#
_entry.id   21f73fad43685b08f80c4236029a2892
#
_cell.length_a   1.000
_cell.length_b   1.000
_cell.length_c   1.000
_cell.angle_alpha   90.00
_cell.angle_beta   90.00
_cell.angle_gamma   90.00
#
_symmetry.space_group_name_H-M   'P 1'
#
loop_
_entity.id
_entity.type
_entity.pdbx_description
1 polymer ?
#
loop_
_entity_poly.entity_id
_entity_poly.type
_entity_poly.pdbx_seq_one_letter_code
_entity_poly.pdbx_strand_id
1 'polypeptide(L)'
;MELSDQGRGLLKNLRHLFVGNHAREEQVVPTSESAERYLATAYVVWRFEHDVATTTSKGNASISGGHFGYNTVDFQNHLRALCEKAVRNRDIRVPFMQRIDIAGASGLELSSTVHPVHDFGSYSVFRQCGSCSGSGEVSCGGCSGRGRHGCASCGGLGSRDRTVTHTRWNGNRNETYTQTVRESCGFCMGSGRVVCARCGGSGTQTCSTCAGHGFLTDVARVQALARPSWHVPAHSGLAADALVRALDRGGPTGALRLVPFELAGTGYNDSDNWVARYEGAADVVELGLNVVRQPYKVAAVGSNIVPIVTPPVFDQLLRPELERIASLSNGRRGSSKVRRQAKNFFSSFRELPVLDRAMRALAKLDKMARANPEHAVASAAEGFITKEAAVSIGGAFLHILDKVSPPNSRAAWALVAAFPAVAGFILTADSFTDFSLSNPWSALLPLAFAVVSATLAMLLVSPAGWVLSAMTSALLRRKVPIEYRQRGRNWAPLKGACVFSASAAVVGALYGAAGAMQWVPTVRAVATPAIAYAMTHTATDSQAHLLLAKFTASGTTEAVAPTMSGDDVRRAVQRQLIMRGYLRGPADGKYGPRTVDAIVRYEQQEHLNPALSMQDLLAYMTQH
;
A
#
# COMPACT_ATOMS: atom_id res chain seq x y z
N MET A 1 58.29 -4.67 -15.35
CA MET A 1 57.39 -3.94 -16.27
C MET A 1 57.14 -2.57 -15.66
N GLU A 2 57.53 -1.51 -16.35
CA GLU A 2 57.19 -0.15 -15.95
C GLU A 2 55.75 0.13 -16.34
N LEU A 3 54.92 0.45 -15.38
CA LEU A 3 53.53 0.84 -15.58
C LEU A 3 53.45 2.35 -15.78
N SER A 4 52.50 2.81 -16.58
CA SER A 4 52.11 4.23 -16.67
C SER A 4 51.58 4.73 -15.30
N ASP A 5 51.47 6.06 -15.15
CA ASP A 5 50.89 6.64 -13.93
C ASP A 5 49.44 6.16 -13.70
N GLN A 6 48.67 6.02 -14.77
CA GLN A 6 47.30 5.48 -14.71
C GLN A 6 47.28 3.99 -14.36
N GLY A 7 48.17 3.19 -14.99
CA GLY A 7 48.29 1.77 -14.63
C GLY A 7 48.73 1.54 -13.19
N ARG A 8 49.68 2.38 -12.68
CA ARG A 8 50.06 2.35 -11.26
C ARG A 8 48.90 2.70 -10.33
N GLY A 9 48.13 3.73 -10.70
CA GLY A 9 46.92 4.11 -9.96
C GLY A 9 45.88 3.00 -9.93
N LEU A 10 45.58 2.39 -11.10
CA LEU A 10 44.66 1.27 -11.21
C LEU A 10 45.12 0.07 -10.38
N LEU A 11 46.39 -0.31 -10.49
CA LEU A 11 46.95 -1.42 -9.69
C LEU A 11 46.85 -1.17 -8.19
N LYS A 12 47.13 0.06 -7.74
CA LYS A 12 46.98 0.44 -6.33
C LYS A 12 45.54 0.27 -5.83
N ASN A 13 44.55 0.73 -6.62
CA ASN A 13 43.14 0.60 -6.29
C ASN A 13 42.70 -0.87 -6.25
N LEU A 14 43.13 -1.68 -7.23
CA LEU A 14 42.84 -3.11 -7.28
C LEU A 14 43.50 -3.88 -6.13
N ARG A 15 44.74 -3.55 -5.77
CA ARG A 15 45.40 -4.12 -4.59
C ARG A 15 44.62 -3.80 -3.32
N HIS A 16 44.20 -2.55 -3.13
CA HIS A 16 43.39 -2.14 -1.99
C HIS A 16 42.04 -2.90 -1.94
N LEU A 17 41.46 -3.24 -3.08
CA LEU A 17 40.21 -3.99 -3.17
C LEU A 17 40.41 -5.49 -2.88
N PHE A 18 41.46 -6.12 -3.41
CA PHE A 18 41.65 -7.58 -3.34
C PHE A 18 42.41 -8.03 -2.09
N VAL A 19 43.35 -7.24 -1.60
CA VAL A 19 44.16 -7.57 -0.40
C VAL A 19 43.27 -7.66 0.83
N GLY A 20 43.51 -8.68 1.65
CA GLY A 20 42.69 -9.00 2.81
C GLY A 20 41.49 -9.92 2.52
N ASN A 21 41.18 -10.18 1.23
CA ASN A 21 40.15 -11.12 0.80
C ASN A 21 40.80 -12.41 0.25
N HIS A 22 41.63 -13.08 1.08
CA HIS A 22 42.45 -14.25 0.71
C HIS A 22 43.52 -13.96 -0.35
N ALA A 23 43.80 -12.71 -0.67
CA ALA A 23 44.92 -12.31 -1.49
C ALA A 23 45.92 -11.48 -0.67
N ARG A 24 47.21 -11.69 -0.88
CA ARG A 24 48.30 -10.87 -0.35
C ARG A 24 48.74 -9.89 -1.43
N GLU A 25 49.38 -8.80 -1.06
CA GLU A 25 49.80 -7.77 -2.02
C GLU A 25 50.74 -8.33 -3.08
N GLU A 26 51.65 -9.23 -2.72
CA GLU A 26 52.60 -9.89 -3.62
C GLU A 26 51.96 -10.87 -4.60
N GLN A 27 50.70 -11.25 -4.37
CA GLN A 27 49.91 -12.13 -5.23
C GLN A 27 49.07 -11.41 -6.27
N VAL A 28 49.07 -10.06 -6.25
CA VAL A 28 48.40 -9.20 -7.25
C VAL A 28 49.50 -8.56 -8.10
N VAL A 29 49.84 -9.26 -9.20
CA VAL A 29 51.01 -8.91 -10.03
C VAL A 29 50.53 -8.46 -11.42
N PRO A 30 50.95 -7.29 -11.92
CA PRO A 30 50.65 -6.87 -13.28
C PRO A 30 51.44 -7.71 -14.31
N THR A 31 50.76 -8.07 -15.41
CA THR A 31 51.36 -8.90 -16.48
C THR A 31 51.48 -8.16 -17.82
N SER A 32 50.57 -7.25 -18.11
CA SER A 32 50.56 -6.42 -19.32
C SER A 32 49.81 -5.11 -19.05
N GLU A 33 50.16 -4.08 -19.80
CA GLU A 33 49.45 -2.80 -19.85
C GLU A 33 49.31 -2.36 -21.28
N SER A 34 48.12 -1.91 -21.70
CA SER A 34 47.88 -1.14 -22.89
C SER A 34 47.02 0.07 -22.57
N ALA A 35 47.33 1.19 -23.18
CA ALA A 35 46.54 2.41 -23.07
C ALA A 35 46.13 2.88 -24.47
N GLU A 36 44.85 3.01 -24.69
CA GLU A 36 44.28 3.44 -25.97
C GLU A 36 43.30 4.58 -25.76
N ARG A 37 43.33 5.56 -26.68
CA ARG A 37 42.41 6.67 -26.69
C ARG A 37 41.18 6.35 -27.54
N TYR A 38 40.01 6.28 -26.91
CA TYR A 38 38.75 6.00 -27.57
C TYR A 38 37.96 7.29 -27.77
N LEU A 39 37.42 7.49 -28.97
CA LEU A 39 36.46 8.53 -29.29
C LEU A 39 35.07 8.02 -29.01
N ALA A 40 34.32 8.71 -28.15
CA ALA A 40 32.94 8.40 -27.82
C ALA A 40 32.03 9.47 -28.41
N THR A 41 30.98 9.02 -29.10
CA THR A 41 29.92 9.90 -29.59
C THR A 41 28.63 9.52 -28.86
N ALA A 42 27.89 10.53 -28.44
CA ALA A 42 26.62 10.35 -27.79
C ALA A 42 25.56 11.29 -28.38
N TYR A 43 24.34 10.84 -28.43
CA TYR A 43 23.23 11.60 -28.96
C TYR A 43 22.15 11.76 -27.88
N VAL A 44 21.64 12.98 -27.76
CA VAL A 44 20.40 13.25 -27.01
C VAL A 44 19.35 13.68 -28.02
N VAL A 45 18.31 12.87 -28.14
CA VAL A 45 17.15 13.14 -28.99
C VAL A 45 16.05 13.72 -28.14
N TRP A 46 15.71 14.98 -28.39
CA TRP A 46 14.65 15.70 -27.70
C TRP A 46 13.35 15.58 -28.48
N ARG A 47 12.39 14.85 -27.93
CA ARG A 47 11.03 14.76 -28.47
C ARG A 47 10.16 15.82 -27.81
N PHE A 48 9.44 16.57 -28.65
CA PHE A 48 8.51 17.58 -28.17
C PHE A 48 7.10 17.01 -28.06
N GLU A 49 6.53 17.11 -26.88
CA GLU A 49 5.23 16.54 -26.52
C GLU A 49 4.38 17.62 -25.86
N HIS A 50 3.08 17.39 -25.74
CA HIS A 50 2.19 18.20 -24.94
C HIS A 50 1.82 17.47 -23.64
N ASP A 51 1.56 18.25 -22.60
CA ASP A 51 0.96 17.77 -21.35
C ASP A 51 -0.28 18.60 -21.02
N VAL A 52 -1.34 17.95 -20.59
CA VAL A 52 -2.60 18.60 -20.21
C VAL A 52 -2.96 18.17 -18.79
N ALA A 53 -2.65 19.02 -17.83
CA ALA A 53 -3.04 18.83 -16.44
C ALA A 53 -4.47 19.35 -16.23
N THR A 54 -5.39 18.47 -15.82
CA THR A 54 -6.79 18.82 -15.57
C THR A 54 -7.11 18.83 -14.08
N THR A 55 -7.83 19.82 -13.61
CA THR A 55 -8.34 19.92 -12.26
C THR A 55 -9.79 20.40 -12.29
N THR A 56 -10.56 20.01 -11.25
CA THR A 56 -11.95 20.48 -11.10
C THR A 56 -12.07 21.23 -9.78
N SER A 57 -12.59 22.44 -9.83
CA SER A 57 -12.87 23.28 -8.67
C SER A 57 -14.37 23.51 -8.46
N LYS A 58 -14.74 23.87 -7.24
CA LYS A 58 -16.12 24.23 -6.90
C LYS A 58 -16.35 25.71 -7.19
N GLY A 59 -17.37 26.01 -7.97
CA GLY A 59 -17.64 27.39 -8.39
C GLY A 59 -16.54 27.96 -9.31
N ASN A 60 -16.31 29.26 -9.27
CA ASN A 60 -15.31 29.93 -10.09
C ASN A 60 -13.89 29.55 -9.70
N ALA A 61 -13.02 29.37 -10.69
CA ALA A 61 -11.59 29.16 -10.52
C ALA A 61 -10.82 30.37 -11.03
N SER A 62 -9.72 30.72 -10.33
CA SER A 62 -8.76 31.68 -10.87
C SER A 62 -7.94 31.01 -11.98
N ILE A 63 -7.92 31.62 -13.14
CA ILE A 63 -7.22 31.12 -14.35
C ILE A 63 -6.36 32.20 -14.98
N SER A 64 -5.29 31.80 -15.66
CA SER A 64 -4.38 32.71 -16.36
C SER A 64 -4.71 32.91 -17.84
N GLY A 65 -5.55 32.04 -18.40
CA GLY A 65 -5.98 32.05 -19.81
C GLY A 65 -7.45 32.39 -19.99
N GLY A 66 -8.07 31.79 -21.00
CA GLY A 66 -9.46 32.07 -21.39
C GLY A 66 -10.49 31.22 -20.65
N HIS A 67 -11.69 31.77 -20.45
CA HIS A 67 -12.84 31.08 -19.92
C HIS A 67 -13.91 30.88 -20.99
N PHE A 68 -14.39 29.65 -21.16
CA PHE A 68 -15.31 29.24 -22.25
C PHE A 68 -16.79 29.14 -21.82
N GLY A 69 -17.14 29.67 -20.65
CA GLY A 69 -18.51 29.56 -20.13
C GLY A 69 -18.93 28.08 -20.00
N TYR A 70 -20.09 27.75 -20.59
CA TYR A 70 -20.57 26.37 -20.67
C TYR A 70 -20.27 25.68 -22.01
N ASN A 71 -19.48 26.33 -22.90
CA ASN A 71 -19.17 25.79 -24.21
C ASN A 71 -18.01 24.80 -24.15
N THR A 72 -18.33 23.55 -23.87
CA THR A 72 -17.35 22.44 -23.76
C THR A 72 -16.73 22.09 -25.11
N VAL A 73 -17.44 22.33 -26.23
CA VAL A 73 -16.95 22.02 -27.59
C VAL A 73 -15.81 22.96 -27.96
N ASP A 74 -16.01 24.27 -27.79
CA ASP A 74 -15.01 25.26 -28.11
C ASP A 74 -13.79 25.12 -27.15
N PHE A 75 -14.05 24.82 -25.87
CA PHE A 75 -13.00 24.51 -24.92
C PHE A 75 -12.12 23.33 -25.40
N GLN A 76 -12.72 22.22 -25.80
CA GLN A 76 -11.99 21.05 -26.29
C GLN A 76 -11.24 21.34 -27.60
N ASN A 77 -11.87 22.07 -28.53
CA ASN A 77 -11.22 22.47 -29.77
C ASN A 77 -10.02 23.39 -29.52
N HIS A 78 -10.16 24.34 -28.59
CA HIS A 78 -9.05 25.21 -28.20
C HIS A 78 -7.89 24.43 -27.59
N LEU A 79 -8.17 23.52 -26.66
CA LEU A 79 -7.13 22.66 -26.06
C LEU A 79 -6.43 21.82 -27.13
N ARG A 80 -7.17 21.26 -28.09
CA ARG A 80 -6.58 20.49 -29.20
C ARG A 80 -5.64 21.35 -30.05
N ALA A 81 -6.05 22.58 -30.39
CA ALA A 81 -5.23 23.51 -31.14
C ALA A 81 -3.92 23.86 -30.37
N LEU A 82 -4.01 24.05 -29.05
CA LEU A 82 -2.83 24.28 -28.21
C LEU A 82 -1.92 23.05 -28.13
N CYS A 83 -2.47 21.85 -28.03
CA CYS A 83 -1.70 20.61 -28.07
C CYS A 83 -0.97 20.43 -29.40
N GLU A 84 -1.62 20.73 -30.53
CA GLU A 84 -0.99 20.71 -31.84
C GLU A 84 0.11 21.76 -31.95
N LYS A 85 -0.14 22.99 -31.46
CA LYS A 85 0.86 24.06 -31.40
C LYS A 85 2.06 23.68 -30.54
N ALA A 86 1.84 23.00 -29.39
CA ALA A 86 2.90 22.52 -28.53
C ALA A 86 3.86 21.57 -29.23
N VAL A 87 3.31 20.71 -30.11
CA VAL A 87 4.08 19.70 -30.84
C VAL A 87 4.67 20.23 -32.16
N ARG A 88 3.99 21.13 -32.86
CA ARG A 88 4.38 21.53 -34.23
C ARG A 88 5.11 22.88 -34.32
N ASN A 89 4.88 23.79 -33.37
CA ASN A 89 5.48 25.13 -33.44
C ASN A 89 6.92 25.10 -32.98
N ARG A 90 7.85 25.35 -33.90
CA ARG A 90 9.28 25.40 -33.62
C ARG A 90 9.71 26.65 -32.85
N ASP A 91 9.02 27.77 -33.00
CA ASP A 91 9.40 29.03 -32.35
C ASP A 91 9.38 28.93 -30.81
N ILE A 92 8.39 28.21 -30.28
CA ILE A 92 8.32 28.01 -28.82
C ILE A 92 9.45 27.14 -28.25
N ARG A 93 10.14 26.38 -29.12
CA ARG A 93 11.25 25.50 -28.75
C ARG A 93 12.58 26.25 -28.70
N VAL A 94 12.70 27.39 -29.40
CA VAL A 94 13.95 28.15 -29.55
C VAL A 94 14.61 28.50 -28.22
N PRO A 95 13.89 29.04 -27.20
CA PRO A 95 14.53 29.36 -25.91
C PRO A 95 15.12 28.15 -25.21
N PHE A 96 14.45 26.98 -25.32
CA PHE A 96 14.95 25.73 -24.75
C PHE A 96 16.20 25.23 -25.48
N MET A 97 16.19 25.26 -26.81
CA MET A 97 17.34 24.86 -27.64
C MET A 97 18.55 25.74 -27.38
N GLN A 98 18.37 27.06 -27.36
CA GLN A 98 19.42 28.03 -27.02
C GLN A 98 20.01 27.77 -25.63
N ARG A 99 19.18 27.39 -24.66
CA ARG A 99 19.65 27.02 -23.32
C ARG A 99 20.60 25.82 -23.35
N ILE A 100 20.35 24.82 -24.19
CA ILE A 100 21.24 23.66 -24.33
C ILE A 100 22.51 24.05 -25.09
N ASP A 101 22.39 24.84 -26.15
CA ASP A 101 23.54 25.32 -26.91
C ASP A 101 24.50 26.16 -26.03
N ILE A 102 23.95 27.04 -25.18
CA ILE A 102 24.73 27.84 -24.22
C ILE A 102 25.36 26.96 -23.15
N ALA A 103 24.61 25.95 -22.67
CA ALA A 103 25.09 25.02 -21.64
C ALA A 103 26.23 24.13 -22.15
N GLY A 104 26.34 23.91 -23.47
CA GLY A 104 27.39 23.10 -24.08
C GLY A 104 27.46 21.71 -23.46
N ALA A 105 28.62 21.33 -22.92
CA ALA A 105 28.82 20.03 -22.26
C ALA A 105 27.87 19.79 -21.10
N SER A 106 27.58 20.81 -20.28
CA SER A 106 26.63 20.69 -19.15
C SER A 106 25.17 20.52 -19.58
N GLY A 107 24.86 20.76 -20.86
CA GLY A 107 23.57 20.45 -21.47
C GLY A 107 23.18 18.96 -21.37
N LEU A 108 24.17 18.09 -21.26
CA LEU A 108 23.97 16.66 -21.00
C LEU A 108 23.26 16.40 -19.67
N GLU A 109 23.48 17.17 -18.62
CA GLU A 109 22.81 17.03 -17.34
C GLU A 109 21.29 17.27 -17.44
N LEU A 110 20.90 18.20 -18.33
CA LEU A 110 19.51 18.50 -18.62
C LEU A 110 18.79 17.31 -19.25
N SER A 111 19.51 16.42 -19.93
CA SER A 111 18.92 15.25 -20.60
C SER A 111 18.53 14.11 -19.66
N SER A 112 18.67 14.28 -18.35
CA SER A 112 18.21 13.30 -17.34
C SER A 112 16.73 13.41 -16.99
N THR A 113 16.06 14.53 -17.32
CA THR A 113 14.67 14.82 -16.94
C THR A 113 13.87 15.42 -18.08
N VAL A 114 12.54 15.40 -17.94
CA VAL A 114 11.63 16.10 -18.85
C VAL A 114 11.59 17.58 -18.47
N HIS A 115 11.66 18.47 -19.47
CA HIS A 115 11.67 19.91 -19.25
C HIS A 115 10.43 20.60 -19.83
N PRO A 116 9.85 21.57 -19.12
CA PRO A 116 8.85 22.45 -19.69
C PRO A 116 9.53 23.40 -20.69
N VAL A 117 8.96 23.46 -21.90
CA VAL A 117 9.43 24.32 -23.01
C VAL A 117 8.59 25.60 -23.07
N HIS A 118 7.29 25.46 -22.98
CA HIS A 118 6.35 26.58 -23.02
C HIS A 118 5.09 26.26 -22.21
N ASP A 119 4.58 27.27 -21.51
CA ASP A 119 3.33 27.17 -20.78
C ASP A 119 2.28 28.03 -21.46
N PHE A 120 1.28 27.41 -22.04
CA PHE A 120 0.17 28.12 -22.69
C PHE A 120 -0.83 28.70 -21.68
N GLY A 121 -0.67 28.41 -20.40
CA GLY A 121 -1.58 28.84 -19.35
C GLY A 121 -2.70 27.86 -19.07
N SER A 122 -3.64 28.30 -18.23
CA SER A 122 -4.79 27.52 -17.77
C SER A 122 -6.07 28.07 -18.37
N TYR A 123 -6.89 27.20 -18.93
CA TYR A 123 -8.17 27.49 -19.55
C TYR A 123 -9.28 26.79 -18.79
N SER A 124 -10.49 27.33 -18.77
CA SER A 124 -11.56 26.73 -17.97
C SER A 124 -12.91 26.72 -18.70
N VAL A 125 -13.74 25.77 -18.27
CA VAL A 125 -15.12 25.62 -18.72
C VAL A 125 -16.01 25.26 -17.55
N PHE A 126 -17.22 25.79 -17.52
CA PHE A 126 -18.22 25.42 -16.53
C PHE A 126 -18.86 24.10 -16.91
N ARG A 127 -19.04 23.26 -15.91
CA ARG A 127 -19.83 22.03 -16.02
C ARG A 127 -20.93 22.05 -14.97
N GLN A 128 -22.17 21.86 -15.42
CA GLN A 128 -23.32 21.77 -14.52
C GLN A 128 -23.07 20.69 -13.45
N CYS A 129 -23.36 21.00 -12.19
CA CYS A 129 -23.19 20.06 -11.10
C CYS A 129 -24.24 18.93 -11.20
N GLY A 130 -23.82 17.70 -11.46
CA GLY A 130 -24.71 16.55 -11.58
C GLY A 130 -25.45 16.19 -10.29
N SER A 131 -24.87 16.51 -9.12
CA SER A 131 -25.48 16.20 -7.81
C SER A 131 -26.71 17.06 -7.49
N CYS A 132 -26.78 18.29 -8.00
CA CYS A 132 -27.90 19.20 -7.78
C CYS A 132 -28.57 19.66 -9.09
N SER A 133 -28.14 19.10 -10.23
CA SER A 133 -28.65 19.48 -11.55
C SER A 133 -28.65 21.00 -11.80
N GLY A 134 -27.60 21.68 -11.30
CA GLY A 134 -27.41 23.11 -11.48
C GLY A 134 -28.10 24.01 -10.46
N SER A 135 -28.92 23.50 -9.54
CA SER A 135 -29.65 24.31 -8.57
C SER A 135 -28.79 24.88 -7.43
N GLY A 136 -27.62 24.30 -7.19
CA GLY A 136 -26.78 24.64 -6.01
C GLY A 136 -27.26 23.98 -4.71
N GLU A 137 -28.44 23.40 -4.70
CA GLU A 137 -29.06 22.82 -3.52
C GLU A 137 -29.49 21.37 -3.76
N VAL A 138 -29.51 20.58 -2.72
CA VAL A 138 -29.99 19.21 -2.72
C VAL A 138 -31.08 19.03 -1.66
N SER A 139 -32.00 18.11 -1.88
CA SER A 139 -33.03 17.79 -0.91
C SER A 139 -32.43 17.39 0.43
N CYS A 140 -32.92 17.97 1.51
CA CYS A 140 -32.45 17.66 2.85
C CYS A 140 -32.75 16.20 3.21
N GLY A 141 -31.71 15.37 3.40
CA GLY A 141 -31.86 13.97 3.78
C GLY A 141 -32.53 13.75 5.16
N GLY A 142 -32.51 14.76 6.04
CA GLY A 142 -33.13 14.68 7.36
C GLY A 142 -34.66 14.76 7.35
N CYS A 143 -35.25 15.44 6.36
CA CYS A 143 -36.70 15.60 6.22
C CYS A 143 -37.23 15.18 4.85
N SER A 144 -36.39 14.57 4.01
CA SER A 144 -36.72 14.16 2.64
C SER A 144 -37.36 15.30 1.81
N GLY A 145 -36.77 16.48 1.90
CA GLY A 145 -37.20 17.67 1.18
C GLY A 145 -38.41 18.41 1.75
N ARG A 146 -39.02 17.93 2.85
CA ARG A 146 -40.28 18.50 3.40
C ARG A 146 -40.09 19.73 4.29
N GLY A 147 -38.88 20.05 4.69
CA GLY A 147 -38.57 21.12 5.65
C GLY A 147 -38.98 20.82 7.10
N ARG A 148 -39.86 19.85 7.30
CA ARG A 148 -40.39 19.45 8.60
C ARG A 148 -40.46 17.94 8.70
N HIS A 149 -40.36 17.40 9.91
CA HIS A 149 -40.57 15.98 10.21
C HIS A 149 -41.63 15.80 11.31
N GLY A 150 -42.17 14.61 11.45
CA GLY A 150 -43.12 14.30 12.49
C GLY A 150 -42.55 14.55 13.87
N CYS A 151 -43.32 15.12 14.76
CA CYS A 151 -42.89 15.38 16.13
C CYS A 151 -42.70 14.06 16.86
N ALA A 152 -41.47 13.73 17.24
CA ALA A 152 -41.17 12.49 17.97
C ALA A 152 -41.89 12.42 19.33
N SER A 153 -42.16 13.58 19.93
CA SER A 153 -42.83 13.68 21.22
C SER A 153 -44.28 13.23 21.22
N CYS A 154 -45.00 13.34 20.09
CA CYS A 154 -46.40 12.91 19.96
C CYS A 154 -46.62 11.96 18.77
N GLY A 155 -45.58 11.40 18.19
CA GLY A 155 -45.67 10.51 17.04
C GLY A 155 -46.30 11.17 15.80
N GLY A 156 -46.26 12.50 15.71
CA GLY A 156 -46.88 13.25 14.60
C GLY A 156 -48.37 13.59 14.82
N LEU A 157 -48.98 13.19 15.91
CA LEU A 157 -50.41 13.38 16.18
C LEU A 157 -50.81 14.81 16.61
N GLY A 158 -49.86 15.64 16.99
CA GLY A 158 -50.11 17.00 17.50
C GLY A 158 -50.65 17.04 18.94
N SER A 159 -51.09 15.94 19.47
CA SER A 159 -51.66 15.83 20.81
C SER A 159 -51.10 14.60 21.52
N ARG A 160 -51.22 14.60 22.83
CA ARG A 160 -50.89 13.45 23.71
C ARG A 160 -52.04 13.17 24.66
N ASP A 161 -52.27 11.92 24.90
CA ASP A 161 -53.21 11.50 25.90
C ASP A 161 -52.51 11.51 27.27
N ARG A 162 -53.06 12.28 28.21
CA ARG A 162 -52.58 12.39 29.58
C ARG A 162 -53.65 11.79 30.50
N THR A 163 -53.25 10.87 31.30
CA THR A 163 -54.12 10.33 32.33
C THR A 163 -54.07 11.25 33.55
N VAL A 164 -55.20 11.85 33.87
CA VAL A 164 -55.36 12.69 35.07
C VAL A 164 -56.16 11.89 36.09
N THR A 165 -55.62 11.79 37.28
CA THR A 165 -56.30 11.12 38.40
C THR A 165 -57.10 12.15 39.20
N HIS A 166 -58.39 11.99 39.25
CA HIS A 166 -59.29 12.79 40.04
C HIS A 166 -59.70 12.02 41.30
N THR A 167 -59.73 12.72 42.43
CA THR A 167 -60.22 12.19 43.68
C THR A 167 -61.54 12.88 44.02
N ARG A 168 -62.62 12.14 44.15
CA ARG A 168 -63.95 12.63 44.55
C ARG A 168 -64.31 12.04 45.88
N TRP A 169 -64.76 12.86 46.79
CA TRP A 169 -65.35 12.44 48.02
C TRP A 169 -66.85 12.04 47.83
N ASN A 170 -67.22 10.83 48.12
CA ASN A 170 -68.63 10.35 47.98
C ASN A 170 -69.41 10.26 49.31
N GLY A 171 -68.95 10.97 50.32
CA GLY A 171 -69.58 11.00 51.61
C GLY A 171 -69.09 9.93 52.62
N ASN A 172 -68.37 8.87 52.13
CA ASN A 172 -67.91 7.80 52.99
C ASN A 172 -66.39 7.48 52.77
N ARG A 173 -65.87 7.72 51.57
CA ARG A 173 -64.48 7.46 51.26
C ARG A 173 -64.07 8.32 50.06
N ASN A 174 -62.75 8.54 49.92
CA ASN A 174 -62.15 9.10 48.69
C ASN A 174 -62.13 8.06 47.59
N GLU A 175 -62.86 8.28 46.52
CA GLU A 175 -62.79 7.47 45.31
C GLU A 175 -61.92 8.17 44.30
N THR A 176 -60.90 7.46 43.77
CA THR A 176 -60.03 7.90 42.72
C THR A 176 -60.48 7.30 41.39
N TYR A 177 -60.71 8.14 40.41
CA TYR A 177 -60.94 7.70 39.03
C TYR A 177 -59.94 8.39 38.10
N THR A 178 -59.56 7.69 37.05
CA THR A 178 -58.65 8.20 36.03
C THR A 178 -59.43 8.63 34.82
N GLN A 179 -59.14 9.83 34.35
CA GLN A 179 -59.69 10.37 33.11
C GLN A 179 -58.54 10.62 32.14
N THR A 180 -58.65 10.09 30.91
CA THR A 180 -57.71 10.42 29.85
C THR A 180 -58.13 11.71 29.19
N VAL A 181 -57.29 12.73 29.30
CA VAL A 181 -57.49 14.05 28.69
C VAL A 181 -56.50 14.18 27.54
N ARG A 182 -57.01 14.60 26.42
CA ARG A 182 -56.18 14.84 25.24
C ARG A 182 -55.66 16.27 25.29
N GLU A 183 -54.34 16.42 25.49
CA GLU A 183 -53.66 17.71 25.57
C GLU A 183 -52.89 17.98 24.28
N SER A 184 -52.84 19.24 23.87
CA SER A 184 -52.00 19.66 22.76
C SER A 184 -50.51 19.41 23.07
N CYS A 185 -49.76 18.84 22.15
CA CYS A 185 -48.34 18.60 22.35
C CYS A 185 -47.57 19.92 22.39
N GLY A 186 -47.05 20.28 23.58
CA GLY A 186 -46.30 21.52 23.78
C GLY A 186 -45.01 21.61 22.94
N PHE A 187 -44.44 20.48 22.56
CA PHE A 187 -43.19 20.48 21.76
C PHE A 187 -43.41 20.94 20.31
N CYS A 188 -44.54 20.57 19.69
CA CYS A 188 -44.91 20.98 18.35
C CYS A 188 -46.05 22.00 18.29
N MET A 189 -46.47 22.50 19.46
CA MET A 189 -47.61 23.42 19.61
C MET A 189 -48.87 22.96 18.87
N GLY A 190 -49.18 21.66 18.95
CA GLY A 190 -50.35 21.07 18.33
C GLY A 190 -50.23 20.75 16.85
N SER A 191 -49.17 21.18 16.16
CA SER A 191 -49.01 21.00 14.71
C SER A 191 -48.69 19.56 14.29
N GLY A 192 -48.25 18.70 15.17
CA GLY A 192 -47.78 17.34 14.89
C GLY A 192 -46.42 17.32 14.14
N ARG A 193 -45.88 18.46 13.76
CA ARG A 193 -44.65 18.56 12.99
C ARG A 193 -43.69 19.57 13.60
N VAL A 194 -42.38 19.28 13.47
CA VAL A 194 -41.32 20.18 13.92
C VAL A 194 -40.42 20.56 12.76
N VAL A 195 -39.88 21.75 12.80
CA VAL A 195 -38.95 22.24 11.78
C VAL A 195 -37.72 21.36 11.77
N CYS A 196 -37.24 20.97 10.61
CA CYS A 196 -36.03 20.19 10.49
C CYS A 196 -34.81 21.06 10.85
N ALA A 197 -34.15 20.73 11.94
CA ALA A 197 -32.97 21.47 12.41
C ALA A 197 -31.81 21.45 11.39
N ARG A 198 -31.76 20.39 10.54
CA ARG A 198 -30.68 20.22 9.57
C ARG A 198 -30.78 21.20 8.38
N CYS A 199 -31.97 21.63 7.98
CA CYS A 199 -32.18 22.57 6.89
C CYS A 199 -32.91 23.85 7.34
N GLY A 200 -33.12 24.06 8.63
CA GLY A 200 -33.83 25.24 9.15
C GLY A 200 -35.26 25.42 8.62
N GLY A 201 -35.86 24.38 8.06
CA GLY A 201 -37.22 24.41 7.50
C GLY A 201 -37.28 24.62 5.99
N SER A 202 -36.18 24.88 5.29
CA SER A 202 -36.16 25.10 3.82
C SER A 202 -36.51 23.83 3.02
N GLY A 203 -36.23 22.66 3.55
CA GLY A 203 -36.34 21.40 2.82
C GLY A 203 -35.12 21.08 1.97
N THR A 204 -34.23 22.04 1.77
CA THR A 204 -33.02 21.91 0.95
C THR A 204 -31.76 22.14 1.78
N GLN A 205 -30.63 21.71 1.29
CA GLN A 205 -29.31 21.95 1.84
C GLN A 205 -28.37 22.34 0.71
N THR A 206 -27.39 23.16 1.03
CA THR A 206 -26.31 23.51 0.09
C THR A 206 -25.66 22.25 -0.48
N CYS A 207 -25.55 22.12 -1.78
CA CYS A 207 -24.87 21.02 -2.43
C CYS A 207 -23.39 21.03 -2.10
N SER A 208 -22.92 20.01 -1.38
CA SER A 208 -21.51 19.89 -0.97
C SER A 208 -20.56 19.68 -2.14
N THR A 209 -21.05 19.11 -3.25
CA THR A 209 -20.26 18.86 -4.46
C THR A 209 -19.81 20.15 -5.12
N CYS A 210 -20.71 21.13 -5.26
CA CYS A 210 -20.39 22.44 -5.87
C CYS A 210 -20.37 23.59 -4.87
N ALA A 211 -20.49 23.32 -3.58
CA ALA A 211 -20.55 24.32 -2.51
C ALA A 211 -21.63 25.41 -2.73
N GLY A 212 -22.76 25.01 -3.33
CA GLY A 212 -23.88 25.94 -3.58
C GLY A 212 -23.85 26.68 -4.92
N HIS A 213 -22.77 26.57 -5.68
CA HIS A 213 -22.63 27.33 -6.94
C HIS A 213 -23.48 26.79 -8.11
N GLY A 214 -23.99 25.57 -8.03
CA GLY A 214 -24.73 24.92 -9.11
C GLY A 214 -23.87 24.36 -10.23
N PHE A 215 -22.60 24.74 -10.30
CA PHE A 215 -21.65 24.30 -11.31
C PHE A 215 -20.27 23.98 -10.70
N LEU A 216 -19.51 23.25 -11.46
CA LEU A 216 -18.09 22.98 -11.26
C LEU A 216 -17.29 23.64 -12.38
N THR A 217 -16.08 24.05 -12.10
CA THR A 217 -15.17 24.59 -13.12
C THR A 217 -14.10 23.55 -13.40
N ASP A 218 -14.10 22.99 -14.60
CA ASP A 218 -13.02 22.15 -15.08
C ASP A 218 -11.94 23.07 -15.66
N VAL A 219 -10.72 22.96 -15.15
CA VAL A 219 -9.55 23.76 -15.55
C VAL A 219 -8.55 22.82 -16.19
N ALA A 220 -8.06 23.19 -17.38
CA ALA A 220 -6.99 22.49 -18.07
C ALA A 220 -5.80 23.44 -18.27
N ARG A 221 -4.62 23.02 -17.85
CA ARG A 221 -3.36 23.70 -18.12
C ARG A 221 -2.61 22.94 -19.20
N VAL A 222 -2.23 23.64 -20.26
CA VAL A 222 -1.51 23.04 -21.40
C VAL A 222 -0.06 23.50 -21.39
N GLN A 223 0.85 22.54 -21.46
CA GLN A 223 2.28 22.80 -21.52
C GLN A 223 2.92 22.04 -22.70
N ALA A 224 3.91 22.64 -23.31
CA ALA A 224 4.84 21.97 -24.21
C ALA A 224 6.01 21.44 -23.41
N LEU A 225 6.36 20.19 -23.59
CA LEU A 225 7.44 19.51 -22.90
C LEU A 225 8.50 19.02 -23.88
N ALA A 226 9.76 19.03 -23.46
CA ALA A 226 10.87 18.36 -24.13
C ALA A 226 11.26 17.11 -23.33
N ARG A 227 11.10 15.95 -23.95
CA ARG A 227 11.47 14.65 -23.39
C ARG A 227 12.77 14.15 -24.03
N PRO A 228 13.83 13.97 -23.25
CA PRO A 228 15.09 13.48 -23.77
C PRO A 228 15.08 11.95 -23.95
N SER A 229 15.87 11.51 -24.92
CA SER A 229 16.23 10.12 -25.12
C SER A 229 17.73 10.04 -25.40
N TRP A 230 18.43 9.34 -24.54
CA TRP A 230 19.88 9.14 -24.61
C TRP A 230 20.21 7.94 -25.47
N HIS A 231 21.23 8.07 -26.32
CA HIS A 231 21.72 7.00 -27.17
C HIS A 231 23.23 7.10 -27.38
N VAL A 232 23.93 6.00 -27.21
CA VAL A 232 25.35 5.86 -27.50
C VAL A 232 25.52 4.80 -28.58
N PRO A 233 26.02 5.12 -29.76
CA PRO A 233 26.22 4.13 -30.81
C PRO A 233 27.31 3.13 -30.44
N ALA A 234 27.16 1.89 -30.92
CA ALA A 234 28.11 0.83 -30.68
C ALA A 234 29.43 1.11 -31.41
N HIS A 235 30.54 0.74 -30.78
CA HIS A 235 31.89 0.82 -31.34
C HIS A 235 32.51 -0.59 -31.36
N SER A 236 33.50 -0.82 -32.20
CA SER A 236 34.20 -2.10 -32.29
C SER A 236 35.33 -2.22 -31.25
N GLY A 237 35.43 -3.41 -30.64
CA GLY A 237 36.46 -3.74 -29.65
C GLY A 237 35.95 -3.91 -28.24
N LEU A 238 36.57 -4.80 -27.47
CA LEU A 238 36.09 -5.20 -26.12
C LEU A 238 36.05 -4.03 -25.14
N ALA A 239 37.10 -3.22 -25.10
CA ALA A 239 37.18 -2.03 -24.23
C ALA A 239 36.24 -0.92 -24.70
N ALA A 240 36.16 -0.69 -26.03
CA ALA A 240 35.22 0.27 -26.61
C ALA A 240 33.76 -0.12 -26.32
N ASP A 241 33.39 -1.38 -26.55
CA ASP A 241 32.07 -1.91 -26.21
C ASP A 241 31.74 -1.82 -24.72
N ALA A 242 32.74 -2.03 -23.87
CA ALA A 242 32.57 -1.91 -22.43
C ALA A 242 32.37 -0.44 -22.01
N LEU A 243 33.09 0.48 -22.62
CA LEU A 243 32.93 1.93 -22.45
C LEU A 243 31.53 2.37 -22.89
N VAL A 244 31.09 1.99 -24.09
CA VAL A 244 29.75 2.30 -24.61
C VAL A 244 28.66 1.76 -23.67
N ARG A 245 28.76 0.51 -23.22
CA ARG A 245 27.82 -0.05 -22.26
C ARG A 245 27.84 0.67 -20.91
N ALA A 246 29.02 1.13 -20.45
CA ALA A 246 29.13 1.90 -19.22
C ALA A 246 28.47 3.29 -19.36
N LEU A 247 28.65 3.94 -20.49
CA LEU A 247 28.03 5.22 -20.83
C LEU A 247 26.52 5.11 -20.97
N ASP A 248 26.02 4.08 -21.66
CA ASP A 248 24.60 3.83 -21.86
C ASP A 248 23.91 3.51 -20.53
N ARG A 249 24.51 2.63 -19.73
CA ARG A 249 24.00 2.25 -18.41
C ARG A 249 24.03 3.41 -17.41
N GLY A 250 25.05 4.24 -17.44
CA GLY A 250 25.22 5.41 -16.56
C GLY A 250 24.28 6.55 -16.92
N GLY A 251 23.75 6.53 -18.15
CA GLY A 251 22.98 7.62 -18.72
C GLY A 251 23.80 8.91 -18.84
N PRO A 252 23.16 10.06 -19.15
CA PRO A 252 23.86 11.32 -19.39
C PRO A 252 24.77 11.77 -18.23
N THR A 253 24.25 11.70 -17.01
CA THR A 253 24.97 12.13 -15.80
C THR A 253 26.16 11.23 -15.46
N GLY A 254 26.01 9.92 -15.69
CA GLY A 254 27.08 8.95 -15.51
C GLY A 254 28.16 9.08 -16.60
N ALA A 255 27.73 9.36 -17.80
CA ALA A 255 28.61 9.53 -18.96
C ALA A 255 29.59 10.69 -18.77
N LEU A 256 29.14 11.85 -18.28
CA LEU A 256 29.99 13.02 -17.97
C LEU A 256 31.10 12.74 -16.95
N ARG A 257 30.90 11.73 -16.09
CA ARG A 257 31.93 11.32 -15.11
C ARG A 257 33.04 10.47 -15.74
N LEU A 258 32.72 9.81 -16.85
CA LEU A 258 33.62 8.87 -17.52
C LEU A 258 34.38 9.53 -18.69
N VAL A 259 33.69 10.40 -19.43
CA VAL A 259 34.20 11.03 -20.63
C VAL A 259 33.94 12.53 -20.58
N PRO A 260 34.92 13.38 -20.84
CA PRO A 260 34.74 14.83 -21.04
C PRO A 260 34.06 15.06 -22.39
N PHE A 261 32.74 15.10 -22.41
CA PHE A 261 31.98 15.38 -23.61
C PHE A 261 31.91 16.87 -23.90
N GLU A 262 31.97 17.22 -25.18
CA GLU A 262 31.70 18.55 -25.70
C GLU A 262 30.52 18.50 -26.68
N LEU A 263 29.72 19.55 -26.75
CA LEU A 263 28.64 19.67 -27.73
C LEU A 263 29.21 19.87 -29.11
N ALA A 264 29.13 18.87 -29.98
CA ALA A 264 29.71 18.89 -31.34
C ALA A 264 28.74 19.48 -32.37
N GLY A 265 27.42 19.44 -32.09
CA GLY A 265 26.45 20.04 -32.99
C GLY A 265 25.01 19.72 -32.58
N THR A 266 24.09 20.54 -33.10
CA THR A 266 22.66 20.39 -32.87
C THR A 266 21.89 20.53 -34.17
N GLY A 267 20.71 19.89 -34.26
CA GLY A 267 19.88 19.99 -35.46
C GLY A 267 18.60 19.18 -35.34
N TYR A 268 17.69 19.36 -36.29
CA TYR A 268 16.49 18.54 -36.40
C TYR A 268 16.76 17.29 -37.25
N ASN A 269 16.20 16.15 -36.81
CA ASN A 269 16.17 14.94 -37.61
C ASN A 269 14.90 14.89 -38.48
N ASP A 270 14.79 13.85 -39.34
CA ASP A 270 13.63 13.63 -40.23
C ASP A 270 12.30 13.48 -39.49
N SER A 271 12.31 13.12 -38.24
CA SER A 271 11.14 12.97 -37.38
C SER A 271 10.78 14.25 -36.60
N ASP A 272 11.30 15.40 -36.95
CA ASP A 272 11.12 16.70 -36.28
C ASP A 272 11.54 16.71 -34.79
N ASN A 273 12.38 15.77 -34.39
CA ASN A 273 13.01 15.79 -33.07
C ASN A 273 14.30 16.58 -33.14
N TRP A 274 14.63 17.32 -32.11
CA TRP A 274 15.89 18.03 -32.02
C TRP A 274 16.97 17.12 -31.44
N VAL A 275 18.10 17.03 -32.12
CA VAL A 275 19.20 16.14 -31.76
C VAL A 275 20.42 16.98 -31.38
N ALA A 276 20.93 16.73 -30.19
CA ALA A 276 22.21 17.24 -29.75
C ALA A 276 23.27 16.11 -29.81
N ARG A 277 24.33 16.32 -30.55
CA ARG A 277 25.47 15.40 -30.69
C ARG A 277 26.60 15.87 -29.79
N TYR A 278 27.04 14.96 -28.94
CA TYR A 278 28.17 15.17 -28.06
C TYR A 278 29.32 14.27 -28.48
N GLU A 279 30.51 14.79 -28.45
CA GLU A 279 31.74 14.06 -28.75
C GLU A 279 32.72 14.24 -27.61
N GLY A 280 33.46 13.19 -27.29
CA GLY A 280 34.48 13.21 -26.27
C GLY A 280 35.51 12.13 -26.48
N ALA A 281 36.63 12.25 -25.84
CA ALA A 281 37.68 11.24 -25.87
C ALA A 281 37.98 10.77 -24.45
N ALA A 282 38.16 9.46 -24.30
CA ALA A 282 38.58 8.87 -23.05
C ALA A 282 39.78 7.98 -23.24
N ASP A 283 40.76 8.12 -22.37
CA ASP A 283 41.87 7.20 -22.30
C ASP A 283 41.42 5.97 -21.50
N VAL A 284 41.49 4.80 -22.15
CA VAL A 284 41.15 3.50 -21.54
C VAL A 284 42.45 2.74 -21.33
N VAL A 285 42.69 2.37 -20.11
CA VAL A 285 43.83 1.55 -19.71
C VAL A 285 43.36 0.12 -19.48
N GLU A 286 43.88 -0.81 -20.25
CA GLU A 286 43.72 -2.24 -20.01
C GLU A 286 44.92 -2.75 -19.22
N LEU A 287 44.67 -3.37 -18.07
CA LEU A 287 45.70 -3.97 -17.24
C LEU A 287 45.47 -5.48 -17.11
N GLY A 288 46.46 -6.23 -17.61
CA GLY A 288 46.53 -7.66 -17.32
C GLY A 288 47.09 -7.88 -15.93
N LEU A 289 46.46 -8.76 -15.15
CA LEU A 289 46.82 -9.05 -13.78
C LEU A 289 46.85 -10.57 -13.55
N ASN A 290 47.81 -11.02 -12.76
CA ASN A 290 47.72 -12.31 -12.08
C ASN A 290 47.28 -12.10 -10.63
N VAL A 291 46.13 -12.68 -10.25
CA VAL A 291 45.63 -12.67 -8.87
C VAL A 291 45.59 -14.10 -8.38
N VAL A 292 46.41 -14.42 -7.38
CA VAL A 292 46.55 -15.78 -6.80
C VAL A 292 46.74 -16.84 -7.92
N ARG A 293 47.69 -16.58 -8.85
CA ARG A 293 48.06 -17.43 -10.00
C ARG A 293 47.01 -17.56 -11.12
N GLN A 294 45.96 -16.75 -11.09
CA GLN A 294 44.96 -16.73 -12.17
C GLN A 294 45.06 -15.41 -12.97
N PRO A 295 45.04 -15.49 -14.31
CA PRO A 295 45.10 -14.33 -15.16
C PRO A 295 43.73 -13.64 -15.28
N TYR A 296 43.72 -12.32 -15.13
CA TYR A 296 42.55 -11.45 -15.33
C TYR A 296 42.91 -10.25 -16.17
N LYS A 297 41.94 -9.70 -16.89
CA LYS A 297 42.04 -8.43 -17.57
C LYS A 297 41.05 -7.45 -16.98
N VAL A 298 41.53 -6.27 -16.66
CA VAL A 298 40.73 -5.16 -16.11
C VAL A 298 40.90 -3.98 -17.04
N ALA A 299 39.84 -3.32 -17.46
CA ALA A 299 39.92 -2.06 -18.18
C ALA A 299 39.31 -0.95 -17.32
N ALA A 300 39.97 0.21 -17.32
CA ALA A 300 39.56 1.42 -16.61
C ALA A 300 39.60 2.64 -17.54
N VAL A 301 38.73 3.63 -17.27
CA VAL A 301 38.58 4.84 -18.06
C VAL A 301 38.76 6.10 -17.22
N GLY A 302 39.32 7.12 -17.84
CA GLY A 302 39.41 8.49 -17.32
C GLY A 302 40.47 8.71 -16.27
N SER A 303 40.67 9.96 -15.89
CA SER A 303 41.66 10.40 -14.90
C SER A 303 41.41 9.83 -13.48
N ASN A 304 40.17 9.55 -13.14
CA ASN A 304 39.80 8.95 -11.86
C ASN A 304 39.86 7.41 -11.86
N ILE A 305 40.30 6.82 -12.98
CA ILE A 305 40.55 5.37 -13.12
C ILE A 305 39.36 4.54 -12.66
N VAL A 306 38.21 4.75 -13.31
CA VAL A 306 36.97 4.00 -13.02
C VAL A 306 36.99 2.70 -13.82
N PRO A 307 36.98 1.52 -13.18
CA PRO A 307 36.93 0.25 -13.89
C PRO A 307 35.63 0.09 -14.69
N ILE A 308 35.77 -0.25 -15.98
CA ILE A 308 34.66 -0.55 -16.89
C ILE A 308 34.58 -2.04 -17.26
N VAL A 309 35.69 -2.78 -17.14
CA VAL A 309 35.74 -4.23 -17.25
C VAL A 309 36.16 -4.79 -15.88
N THR A 310 35.28 -5.54 -15.27
CA THR A 310 35.43 -6.06 -13.91
C THR A 310 35.30 -7.58 -13.94
N PRO A 311 36.39 -8.33 -14.12
CA PRO A 311 36.35 -9.79 -14.10
C PRO A 311 35.96 -10.32 -12.71
N PRO A 312 35.35 -11.51 -12.62
CA PRO A 312 34.81 -12.04 -11.36
C PRO A 312 35.90 -12.60 -10.43
N VAL A 313 36.83 -11.76 -10.02
CA VAL A 313 37.97 -12.12 -9.16
C VAL A 313 37.51 -12.68 -7.82
N PHE A 314 36.45 -12.15 -7.25
CA PHE A 314 35.94 -12.58 -5.95
C PHE A 314 35.26 -13.93 -5.98
N ASP A 315 34.78 -14.42 -7.11
CA ASP A 315 34.23 -15.78 -7.21
C ASP A 315 35.26 -16.83 -6.84
N GLN A 316 36.51 -16.59 -7.20
CA GLN A 316 37.62 -17.46 -6.87
C GLN A 316 38.17 -17.18 -5.45
N LEU A 317 38.43 -15.92 -5.12
CA LEU A 317 39.00 -15.55 -3.82
C LEU A 317 38.08 -15.97 -2.66
N LEU A 318 36.77 -15.86 -2.83
CA LEU A 318 35.78 -16.18 -1.80
C LEU A 318 35.18 -17.58 -1.94
N ARG A 319 35.73 -18.44 -2.80
CA ARG A 319 35.22 -19.79 -3.03
C ARG A 319 35.00 -20.61 -1.75
N PRO A 320 35.95 -20.66 -0.78
CA PRO A 320 35.75 -21.39 0.48
C PRO A 320 34.55 -20.88 1.27
N GLU A 321 34.34 -19.54 1.28
CA GLU A 321 33.23 -18.91 1.96
C GLU A 321 31.91 -19.13 1.23
N LEU A 322 31.91 -19.12 -0.11
CA LEU A 322 30.72 -19.44 -0.92
C LEU A 322 30.23 -20.86 -0.67
N GLU A 323 31.15 -21.85 -0.61
CA GLU A 323 30.83 -23.23 -0.27
C GLU A 323 30.26 -23.36 1.16
N ARG A 324 30.84 -22.62 2.11
CA ARG A 324 30.37 -22.55 3.51
C ARG A 324 28.98 -21.91 3.61
N ILE A 325 28.74 -20.82 2.87
CA ILE A 325 27.45 -20.14 2.78
C ILE A 325 26.39 -21.07 2.20
N ALA A 326 26.69 -21.74 1.09
CA ALA A 326 25.80 -22.69 0.45
C ALA A 326 25.42 -23.85 1.39
N SER A 327 26.37 -24.37 2.16
CA SER A 327 26.13 -25.43 3.15
C SER A 327 25.20 -24.99 4.30
N LEU A 328 25.22 -23.71 4.67
CA LEU A 328 24.37 -23.14 5.73
C LEU A 328 22.97 -22.78 5.22
N SER A 329 22.84 -22.36 3.95
CA SER A 329 21.56 -22.00 3.34
C SER A 329 20.70 -23.23 3.02
N ASN A 330 21.32 -24.31 2.55
CA ASN A 330 20.63 -25.54 2.12
C ASN A 330 20.25 -26.48 3.29
N GLY A 331 20.72 -26.20 4.49
CA GLY A 331 20.46 -27.07 5.65
C GLY A 331 19.11 -26.78 6.31
N ARG A 332 18.19 -27.77 6.35
CA ARG A 332 17.01 -27.82 7.25
C ARG A 332 17.39 -27.86 8.74
N ARG A 333 18.50 -27.26 9.13
CA ARG A 333 19.02 -27.32 10.49
C ARG A 333 18.19 -26.45 11.44
N GLY A 334 17.83 -26.99 12.59
CA GLY A 334 17.04 -26.28 13.60
C GLY A 334 17.67 -24.94 14.02
N SER A 335 16.82 -23.97 14.35
CA SER A 335 17.21 -22.57 14.63
C SER A 335 18.33 -22.42 15.68
N SER A 336 18.47 -23.35 16.64
CA SER A 336 19.50 -23.37 17.67
C SER A 336 20.90 -23.64 17.11
N LYS A 337 21.03 -24.56 16.14
CA LYS A 337 22.31 -24.92 15.52
C LYS A 337 22.82 -23.81 14.62
N VAL A 338 21.90 -23.19 13.85
CA VAL A 338 22.22 -22.02 13.01
C VAL A 338 22.68 -20.84 13.88
N ARG A 339 22.05 -20.59 15.04
CA ARG A 339 22.46 -19.51 15.97
C ARG A 339 23.83 -19.74 16.59
N ARG A 340 24.19 -21.00 16.86
CA ARG A 340 25.53 -21.31 17.41
C ARG A 340 26.62 -21.13 16.35
N GLN A 341 26.36 -21.56 15.11
CA GLN A 341 27.28 -21.40 14.00
C GLN A 341 27.38 -19.95 13.51
N ALA A 342 26.30 -19.16 13.61
CA ALA A 342 26.25 -17.78 13.16
C ALA A 342 27.29 -16.89 13.90
N LYS A 343 27.61 -17.15 15.17
CA LYS A 343 28.64 -16.39 15.89
C LYS A 343 30.00 -16.51 15.20
N ASN A 344 30.41 -17.76 14.89
CA ASN A 344 31.69 -18.03 14.22
C ASN A 344 31.66 -17.55 12.75
N PHE A 345 30.51 -17.60 12.12
CA PHE A 345 30.27 -17.08 10.78
C PHE A 345 30.50 -15.56 10.71
N PHE A 346 29.88 -14.78 11.61
CA PHE A 346 30.07 -13.33 11.62
C PHE A 346 31.49 -12.90 11.96
N SER A 347 32.21 -13.66 12.78
CA SER A 347 33.62 -13.37 13.06
C SER A 347 34.52 -13.59 11.83
N SER A 348 34.37 -14.70 11.12
CA SER A 348 35.18 -14.99 9.94
C SER A 348 34.88 -14.04 8.75
N PHE A 349 33.65 -13.58 8.59
CA PHE A 349 33.32 -12.61 7.52
C PHE A 349 33.79 -11.19 7.83
N ARG A 350 33.95 -10.84 9.11
CA ARG A 350 34.50 -9.54 9.49
C ARG A 350 35.98 -9.41 9.11
N GLU A 351 36.67 -10.52 8.97
CA GLU A 351 38.07 -10.57 8.54
C GLU A 351 38.23 -10.32 7.04
N LEU A 352 37.16 -10.45 6.27
CA LEU A 352 37.15 -10.27 4.81
C LEU A 352 36.48 -8.94 4.44
N PRO A 353 37.24 -7.90 4.02
CA PRO A 353 36.70 -6.56 3.82
C PRO A 353 35.52 -6.46 2.87
N VAL A 354 35.48 -7.27 1.80
CA VAL A 354 34.36 -7.28 0.84
C VAL A 354 33.10 -7.86 1.46
N LEU A 355 33.20 -8.97 2.19
CA LEU A 355 32.05 -9.59 2.84
C LEU A 355 31.55 -8.72 4.01
N ASP A 356 32.45 -8.06 4.76
CA ASP A 356 32.04 -7.10 5.79
C ASP A 356 31.26 -5.92 5.18
N ARG A 357 31.73 -5.32 4.07
CA ARG A 357 31.01 -4.27 3.35
C ARG A 357 29.65 -4.75 2.85
N ALA A 358 29.60 -5.94 2.23
CA ALA A 358 28.37 -6.53 1.73
C ALA A 358 27.35 -6.75 2.85
N MET A 359 27.77 -7.29 3.98
CA MET A 359 26.89 -7.52 5.14
C MET A 359 26.35 -6.23 5.75
N ARG A 360 27.18 -5.20 5.88
CA ARG A 360 26.74 -3.87 6.35
C ARG A 360 25.73 -3.24 5.39
N ALA A 361 25.92 -3.39 4.08
CA ALA A 361 24.99 -2.93 3.07
C ALA A 361 23.64 -3.68 3.16
N LEU A 362 23.68 -5.02 3.19
CA LEU A 362 22.50 -5.87 3.28
C LEU A 362 21.68 -5.63 4.57
N ALA A 363 22.35 -5.38 5.71
CA ALA A 363 21.67 -5.08 6.96
C ALA A 363 20.88 -3.77 6.94
N LYS A 364 21.25 -2.83 6.08
CA LYS A 364 20.61 -1.51 5.92
C LYS A 364 19.48 -1.50 4.89
N LEU A 365 19.35 -2.56 4.08
CA LEU A 365 18.37 -2.61 3.00
C LEU A 365 16.93 -2.50 3.50
N ASP A 366 16.13 -1.69 2.81
CA ASP A 366 14.69 -1.60 2.98
C ASP A 366 13.98 -2.86 2.49
N LYS A 367 12.70 -3.02 2.87
CA LYS A 367 11.90 -4.20 2.52
C LYS A 367 11.80 -4.45 1.01
N MET A 368 11.71 -3.37 0.20
CA MET A 368 11.66 -3.48 -1.27
C MET A 368 13.03 -3.86 -1.85
N ALA A 369 14.10 -3.25 -1.38
CA ALA A 369 15.46 -3.52 -1.83
C ALA A 369 15.97 -4.93 -1.45
N ARG A 370 15.35 -5.58 -0.46
CA ARG A 370 15.65 -6.99 -0.11
C ARG A 370 15.17 -8.02 -1.13
N ALA A 371 14.32 -7.62 -2.08
CA ALA A 371 13.94 -8.49 -3.19
C ALA A 371 15.13 -8.76 -4.13
N ASN A 372 16.05 -7.79 -4.24
CA ASN A 372 17.23 -7.88 -5.12
C ASN A 372 18.53 -7.60 -4.31
N PRO A 373 18.90 -8.50 -3.38
CA PRO A 373 20.06 -8.31 -2.51
C PRO A 373 21.40 -8.33 -3.25
N GLU A 374 21.42 -8.89 -4.46
CA GLU A 374 22.61 -9.00 -5.31
C GLU A 374 23.21 -7.63 -5.63
N HIS A 375 22.41 -6.59 -5.77
CA HIS A 375 22.93 -5.23 -6.05
C HIS A 375 23.81 -4.70 -4.92
N ALA A 376 23.45 -4.98 -3.66
CA ALA A 376 24.24 -4.56 -2.50
C ALA A 376 25.57 -5.32 -2.43
N VAL A 377 25.57 -6.62 -2.78
CA VAL A 377 26.77 -7.45 -2.82
C VAL A 377 27.67 -7.04 -3.98
N ALA A 378 27.11 -6.86 -5.18
CA ALA A 378 27.85 -6.43 -6.35
C ALA A 378 28.50 -5.04 -6.15
N SER A 379 27.75 -4.11 -5.53
CA SER A 379 28.29 -2.78 -5.18
C SER A 379 29.43 -2.87 -4.15
N ALA A 380 29.32 -3.74 -3.15
CA ALA A 380 30.39 -3.94 -2.16
C ALA A 380 31.65 -4.57 -2.76
N ALA A 381 31.47 -5.40 -3.80
CA ALA A 381 32.55 -6.03 -4.57
C ALA A 381 33.00 -5.18 -5.78
N GLU A 382 32.47 -3.98 -5.94
CA GLU A 382 32.76 -3.05 -7.07
C GLU A 382 32.59 -3.71 -8.45
N GLY A 383 31.67 -4.66 -8.58
CA GLY A 383 31.41 -5.42 -9.81
C GLY A 383 32.36 -6.60 -10.07
N PHE A 384 33.38 -6.82 -9.27
CA PHE A 384 34.34 -7.94 -9.46
C PHE A 384 33.80 -9.28 -8.93
N ILE A 385 32.50 -9.51 -9.07
CA ILE A 385 31.79 -10.73 -8.68
C ILE A 385 30.71 -11.06 -9.71
N THR A 386 30.45 -12.36 -9.97
CA THR A 386 29.33 -12.76 -10.84
C THR A 386 27.98 -12.48 -10.18
N LYS A 387 26.94 -12.33 -11.00
CA LYS A 387 25.56 -12.16 -10.52
C LYS A 387 25.11 -13.38 -9.71
N GLU A 388 25.46 -14.57 -10.13
CA GLU A 388 25.13 -15.84 -9.48
C GLU A 388 25.74 -15.92 -8.07
N ALA A 389 27.02 -15.55 -7.92
CA ALA A 389 27.70 -15.53 -6.64
C ALA A 389 27.10 -14.42 -5.74
N ALA A 390 26.81 -13.24 -6.29
CA ALA A 390 26.17 -12.14 -5.56
C ALA A 390 24.77 -12.52 -5.05
N VAL A 391 23.93 -13.19 -5.86
CA VAL A 391 22.61 -13.73 -5.47
C VAL A 391 22.77 -14.75 -4.35
N SER A 392 23.72 -15.69 -4.49
CA SER A 392 23.98 -16.71 -3.49
C SER A 392 24.38 -16.11 -2.13
N ILE A 393 25.33 -15.17 -2.13
CA ILE A 393 25.78 -14.45 -0.93
C ILE A 393 24.62 -13.64 -0.32
N GLY A 394 23.94 -12.84 -1.13
CA GLY A 394 22.86 -11.95 -0.70
C GLY A 394 21.69 -12.73 -0.08
N GLY A 395 21.24 -13.77 -0.75
CA GLY A 395 20.15 -14.62 -0.29
C GLY A 395 20.50 -15.36 1.00
N ALA A 396 21.69 -15.95 1.07
CA ALA A 396 22.16 -16.66 2.26
C ALA A 396 22.36 -15.72 3.46
N PHE A 397 22.91 -14.53 3.25
CA PHE A 397 23.07 -13.54 4.31
C PHE A 397 21.73 -13.06 4.86
N LEU A 398 20.77 -12.73 4.00
CA LEU A 398 19.42 -12.34 4.45
C LEU A 398 18.76 -13.48 5.23
N HIS A 399 18.88 -14.71 4.76
CA HIS A 399 18.35 -15.88 5.47
C HIS A 399 18.96 -16.08 6.87
N ILE A 400 20.27 -15.90 7.00
CA ILE A 400 20.98 -16.00 8.29
C ILE A 400 20.57 -14.82 9.19
N LEU A 401 20.55 -13.60 8.66
CA LEU A 401 20.15 -12.41 9.42
C LEU A 401 18.71 -12.53 9.93
N ASP A 402 17.78 -13.05 9.12
CA ASP A 402 16.39 -13.27 9.53
C ASP A 402 16.25 -14.30 10.65
N LYS A 403 17.12 -15.31 10.68
CA LYS A 403 17.13 -16.32 11.75
C LYS A 403 17.82 -15.85 13.04
N VAL A 404 18.88 -15.06 12.94
CA VAL A 404 19.73 -14.67 14.05
C VAL A 404 19.40 -13.30 14.62
N SER A 405 18.96 -12.39 13.78
CA SER A 405 18.56 -11.02 14.14
C SER A 405 17.19 -10.66 13.55
N PRO A 406 16.13 -11.41 13.86
CA PRO A 406 14.81 -11.09 13.33
C PRO A 406 14.40 -9.69 13.79
N PRO A 407 13.79 -8.88 12.91
CA PRO A 407 13.32 -7.54 13.26
C PRO A 407 12.23 -7.59 14.35
N ASN A 408 11.49 -8.71 14.40
CA ASN A 408 10.45 -8.99 15.39
C ASN A 408 10.48 -10.46 15.80
N SER A 409 10.28 -10.73 17.09
CA SER A 409 10.16 -12.10 17.59
C SER A 409 8.79 -12.67 17.29
N ARG A 410 8.70 -13.63 16.37
CA ARG A 410 7.45 -14.35 16.07
C ARG A 410 6.90 -15.09 17.30
N ALA A 411 7.79 -15.61 18.15
CA ALA A 411 7.38 -16.30 19.37
C ALA A 411 6.71 -15.35 20.38
N ALA A 412 7.21 -14.12 20.53
CA ALA A 412 6.59 -13.11 21.37
C ALA A 412 5.19 -12.75 20.88
N TRP A 413 5.03 -12.57 19.54
CA TRP A 413 3.74 -12.29 18.96
C TRP A 413 2.76 -13.46 19.05
N ALA A 414 3.23 -14.71 18.89
CA ALA A 414 2.42 -15.90 19.07
C ALA A 414 1.89 -16.02 20.51
N LEU A 415 2.76 -15.70 21.49
CA LEU A 415 2.40 -15.74 22.91
C LEU A 415 1.33 -14.68 23.25
N VAL A 416 1.51 -13.45 22.74
CA VAL A 416 0.54 -12.37 22.96
C VAL A 416 -0.76 -12.62 22.19
N ALA A 417 -0.72 -13.20 21.00
CA ALA A 417 -1.90 -13.56 20.22
C ALA A 417 -2.68 -14.75 20.80
N ALA A 418 -2.05 -15.59 21.61
CA ALA A 418 -2.71 -16.74 22.22
C ALA A 418 -3.87 -16.32 23.13
N PHE A 419 -3.73 -15.21 23.86
CA PHE A 419 -4.78 -14.74 24.76
C PHE A 419 -6.06 -14.33 24.03
N PRO A 420 -6.06 -13.38 23.06
CA PRO A 420 -7.27 -13.04 22.32
C PRO A 420 -7.76 -14.19 21.42
N ALA A 421 -6.88 -15.11 20.99
CA ALA A 421 -7.29 -16.29 20.24
C ALA A 421 -8.07 -17.28 21.12
N VAL A 422 -7.58 -17.59 22.32
CA VAL A 422 -8.28 -18.47 23.26
C VAL A 422 -9.58 -17.83 23.73
N ALA A 423 -9.56 -16.53 24.08
CA ALA A 423 -10.77 -15.83 24.47
C ALA A 423 -11.81 -15.80 23.32
N GLY A 424 -11.38 -15.49 22.10
CA GLY A 424 -12.23 -15.50 20.91
C GLY A 424 -12.81 -16.89 20.64
N PHE A 425 -12.01 -17.95 20.75
CA PHE A 425 -12.47 -19.33 20.60
C PHE A 425 -13.56 -19.68 21.64
N ILE A 426 -13.29 -19.42 22.93
CA ILE A 426 -14.23 -19.77 24.02
C ILE A 426 -15.55 -19.00 23.86
N LEU A 427 -15.48 -17.68 23.64
CA LEU A 427 -16.65 -16.83 23.47
C LEU A 427 -17.53 -17.23 22.28
N THR A 428 -16.92 -17.56 21.16
CA THR A 428 -17.67 -18.00 19.98
C THR A 428 -18.21 -19.42 20.14
N ALA A 429 -17.41 -20.33 20.67
CA ALA A 429 -17.85 -21.69 20.91
C ALA A 429 -19.05 -21.73 21.89
N ASP A 430 -19.07 -20.86 22.90
CA ASP A 430 -20.21 -20.74 23.84
C ASP A 430 -21.44 -20.10 23.17
N SER A 431 -21.25 -19.03 22.38
CA SER A 431 -22.34 -18.33 21.69
C SER A 431 -23.02 -19.18 20.60
N PHE A 432 -22.36 -20.20 20.09
CA PHE A 432 -22.88 -21.09 19.04
C PHE A 432 -23.45 -22.41 19.58
N THR A 433 -23.54 -22.59 20.90
CA THR A 433 -24.16 -23.77 21.48
C THR A 433 -25.68 -23.88 21.19
N ASP A 434 -26.33 -22.74 20.93
CA ASP A 434 -27.76 -22.65 20.62
C ASP A 434 -28.03 -22.58 19.10
N PHE A 435 -27.04 -22.95 18.27
CA PHE A 435 -27.14 -22.93 16.82
C PHE A 435 -28.20 -23.93 16.31
N SER A 436 -29.12 -23.46 15.47
CA SER A 436 -30.14 -24.28 14.81
C SER A 436 -29.99 -24.25 13.30
N LEU A 437 -30.00 -25.42 12.66
CA LEU A 437 -29.97 -25.57 11.21
C LEU A 437 -31.17 -24.96 10.48
N SER A 438 -32.27 -24.71 11.20
CA SER A 438 -33.49 -24.11 10.66
C SER A 438 -33.31 -22.64 10.25
N ASN A 439 -32.33 -21.94 10.85
CA ASN A 439 -32.02 -20.54 10.50
C ASN A 439 -30.52 -20.26 10.53
N PRO A 440 -29.75 -20.70 9.53
CA PRO A 440 -28.29 -20.53 9.49
C PRO A 440 -27.83 -19.05 9.44
N TRP A 441 -28.69 -18.14 9.01
CA TRP A 441 -28.38 -16.71 8.90
C TRP A 441 -28.27 -16.01 10.26
N SER A 442 -28.92 -16.53 11.30
CA SER A 442 -28.80 -16.00 12.67
C SER A 442 -27.40 -16.12 13.24
N ALA A 443 -26.56 -16.98 12.66
CA ALA A 443 -25.19 -17.21 13.08
C ALA A 443 -24.19 -16.17 12.49
N LEU A 444 -24.50 -15.51 11.37
CA LEU A 444 -23.55 -14.60 10.71
C LEU A 444 -23.25 -13.35 11.53
N LEU A 445 -24.24 -12.76 12.16
CA LEU A 445 -24.04 -11.53 12.95
C LEU A 445 -23.18 -11.78 14.20
N PRO A 446 -23.46 -12.82 15.03
CA PRO A 446 -22.59 -13.19 16.16
C PRO A 446 -21.17 -13.56 15.72
N LEU A 447 -21.01 -14.29 14.61
CA LEU A 447 -19.70 -14.64 14.06
C LEU A 447 -18.92 -13.39 13.63
N ALA A 448 -19.54 -12.49 12.88
CA ALA A 448 -18.93 -11.24 12.46
C ALA A 448 -18.49 -10.39 13.65
N PHE A 449 -19.38 -10.27 14.66
CA PHE A 449 -19.09 -9.57 15.90
C PHE A 449 -17.92 -10.19 16.65
N ALA A 450 -17.86 -11.51 16.76
CA ALA A 450 -16.80 -12.23 17.45
C ALA A 450 -15.44 -12.09 16.73
N VAL A 451 -15.42 -12.17 15.39
CA VAL A 451 -14.22 -11.95 14.60
C VAL A 451 -13.70 -10.52 14.76
N VAL A 452 -14.61 -9.53 14.70
CA VAL A 452 -14.26 -8.11 14.90
C VAL A 452 -13.74 -7.90 16.32
N SER A 453 -14.41 -8.45 17.34
CA SER A 453 -14.02 -8.33 18.75
C SER A 453 -12.66 -8.98 19.03
N ALA A 454 -12.39 -10.17 18.48
CA ALA A 454 -11.10 -10.84 18.59
C ALA A 454 -9.98 -10.03 17.92
N THR A 455 -10.26 -9.41 16.76
CA THR A 455 -9.31 -8.54 16.07
C THR A 455 -9.04 -7.26 16.86
N LEU A 456 -10.08 -6.61 17.39
CA LEU A 456 -9.94 -5.43 18.24
C LEU A 456 -9.18 -5.73 19.53
N ALA A 457 -9.47 -6.85 20.20
CA ALA A 457 -8.74 -7.30 21.37
C ALA A 457 -7.26 -7.52 21.05
N MET A 458 -6.92 -8.08 19.87
CA MET A 458 -5.54 -8.22 19.43
C MET A 458 -4.87 -6.85 19.20
N LEU A 459 -5.58 -5.88 18.66
CA LEU A 459 -5.07 -4.52 18.49
C LEU A 459 -4.80 -3.83 19.83
N LEU A 460 -5.69 -4.02 20.83
CA LEU A 460 -5.52 -3.48 22.17
C LEU A 460 -4.31 -4.08 22.92
N VAL A 461 -4.04 -5.38 22.75
CA VAL A 461 -2.85 -6.03 23.35
C VAL A 461 -1.57 -5.86 22.51
N SER A 462 -1.66 -5.25 21.33
CA SER A 462 -0.53 -5.07 20.43
C SER A 462 0.66 -4.31 21.03
N PRO A 463 0.49 -3.29 21.92
CA PRO A 463 1.62 -2.64 22.59
C PRO A 463 2.46 -3.64 23.42
N ALA A 464 1.81 -4.57 24.13
CA ALA A 464 2.52 -5.61 24.87
C ALA A 464 3.31 -6.54 23.93
N GLY A 465 2.73 -6.88 22.76
CA GLY A 465 3.40 -7.62 21.70
C GLY A 465 4.65 -6.91 21.18
N TRP A 466 4.58 -5.60 20.99
CA TRP A 466 5.74 -4.79 20.59
C TRP A 466 6.83 -4.76 21.65
N VAL A 467 6.47 -4.54 22.91
CA VAL A 467 7.43 -4.53 24.03
C VAL A 467 8.11 -5.88 24.18
N LEU A 468 7.33 -6.97 24.25
CA LEU A 468 7.86 -8.32 24.40
C LEU A 468 8.72 -8.74 23.21
N SER A 469 8.30 -8.39 21.98
CA SER A 469 9.09 -8.62 20.77
C SER A 469 10.38 -7.82 20.76
N ALA A 470 10.37 -6.56 21.23
CA ALA A 470 11.58 -5.75 21.37
C ALA A 470 12.56 -6.34 22.39
N MET A 471 12.08 -6.76 23.57
CA MET A 471 12.89 -7.40 24.59
C MET A 471 13.52 -8.71 24.10
N THR A 472 12.71 -9.61 23.53
CA THR A 472 13.21 -10.89 23.00
C THR A 472 14.15 -10.71 21.81
N SER A 473 13.86 -9.74 20.93
CA SER A 473 14.76 -9.39 19.82
C SER A 473 16.07 -8.80 20.32
N ALA A 474 16.05 -7.95 21.37
CA ALA A 474 17.25 -7.40 21.97
C ALA A 474 18.16 -8.50 22.57
N LEU A 475 17.56 -9.49 23.24
CA LEU A 475 18.30 -10.64 23.77
C LEU A 475 18.93 -11.49 22.66
N LEU A 476 18.21 -11.75 21.57
CA LEU A 476 18.70 -12.50 20.42
C LEU A 476 19.82 -11.74 19.69
N ARG A 477 19.69 -10.40 19.59
CA ARG A 477 20.63 -9.52 18.88
C ARG A 477 21.96 -9.33 19.62
N ARG A 478 22.07 -9.67 20.91
CA ARG A 478 23.33 -9.54 21.68
C ARG A 478 24.50 -10.28 21.04
N LYS A 479 24.22 -11.36 20.27
CA LYS A 479 25.23 -12.17 19.59
C LYS A 479 25.59 -11.70 18.18
N VAL A 480 24.92 -10.67 17.67
CA VAL A 480 25.14 -10.10 16.34
C VAL A 480 25.79 -8.74 16.50
N PRO A 481 26.90 -8.45 15.80
CA PRO A 481 27.53 -7.12 15.79
C PRO A 481 26.51 -6.03 15.49
N ILE A 482 26.65 -4.86 16.12
CA ILE A 482 25.69 -3.76 15.99
C ILE A 482 25.53 -3.34 14.53
N GLU A 483 26.61 -3.42 13.76
CA GLU A 483 26.71 -3.01 12.35
C GLU A 483 25.86 -3.90 11.41
N TYR A 484 25.61 -5.16 11.80
CA TYR A 484 24.85 -6.16 11.02
C TYR A 484 23.42 -6.33 11.51
N ARG A 485 22.98 -5.54 12.50
CA ARG A 485 21.62 -5.62 12.99
C ARG A 485 20.65 -4.99 12.01
N GLN A 486 19.63 -5.73 11.63
CA GLN A 486 18.58 -5.23 10.75
C GLN A 486 17.85 -4.04 11.39
N ARG A 487 17.67 -2.97 10.62
CA ARG A 487 16.89 -1.80 10.99
C ARG A 487 15.52 -1.89 10.27
N GLY A 488 14.43 -1.81 11.00
CA GLY A 488 13.12 -1.74 10.41
C GLY A 488 12.01 -2.29 11.30
N ARG A 489 10.84 -1.66 11.24
CA ARG A 489 9.62 -2.07 11.93
C ARG A 489 8.76 -2.83 10.91
N ASN A 490 8.56 -4.12 11.10
CA ASN A 490 7.73 -4.93 10.22
C ASN A 490 6.36 -5.17 10.88
N TRP A 491 5.27 -4.79 10.19
CA TRP A 491 3.89 -4.99 10.62
C TRP A 491 3.35 -6.40 10.33
N ALA A 492 4.08 -7.23 9.59
CA ALA A 492 3.64 -8.57 9.24
C ALA A 492 3.30 -9.47 10.46
N PRO A 493 4.04 -9.42 11.60
CA PRO A 493 3.68 -10.19 12.77
C PRO A 493 2.33 -9.79 13.37
N LEU A 494 2.01 -8.49 13.42
CA LEU A 494 0.72 -8.00 13.89
C LEU A 494 -0.41 -8.47 12.98
N LYS A 495 -0.25 -8.37 11.66
CA LYS A 495 -1.23 -8.91 10.69
C LYS A 495 -1.46 -10.41 10.91
N GLY A 496 -0.37 -11.18 11.05
CA GLY A 496 -0.45 -12.61 11.34
C GLY A 496 -1.15 -12.92 12.67
N ALA A 497 -0.90 -12.13 13.71
CA ALA A 497 -1.55 -12.27 15.01
C ALA A 497 -3.06 -11.96 14.96
N CYS A 498 -3.46 -10.91 14.21
CA CYS A 498 -4.88 -10.59 13.98
C CYS A 498 -5.59 -11.72 13.21
N VAL A 499 -4.97 -12.22 12.14
CA VAL A 499 -5.51 -13.36 11.36
C VAL A 499 -5.64 -14.60 12.25
N PHE A 500 -4.63 -14.91 13.06
CA PHE A 500 -4.67 -16.05 13.98
C PHE A 500 -5.81 -15.93 15.00
N SER A 501 -5.99 -14.75 15.62
CA SER A 501 -7.07 -14.49 16.57
C SER A 501 -8.46 -14.59 15.92
N ALA A 502 -8.62 -14.04 14.70
CA ALA A 502 -9.84 -14.14 13.93
C ALA A 502 -10.16 -15.60 13.53
N SER A 503 -9.14 -16.35 13.08
CA SER A 503 -9.32 -17.77 12.72
C SER A 503 -9.70 -18.62 13.92
N ALA A 504 -9.16 -18.33 15.11
CA ALA A 504 -9.53 -19.02 16.35
C ALA A 504 -11.01 -18.78 16.70
N ALA A 505 -11.54 -17.58 16.48
CA ALA A 505 -12.97 -17.28 16.66
C ALA A 505 -13.84 -18.08 15.67
N VAL A 506 -13.43 -18.20 14.42
CA VAL A 506 -14.16 -19.02 13.42
C VAL A 506 -14.16 -20.51 13.81
N VAL A 507 -13.00 -21.04 14.23
CA VAL A 507 -12.89 -22.43 14.69
C VAL A 507 -13.73 -22.66 15.94
N GLY A 508 -13.79 -21.67 16.86
CA GLY A 508 -14.66 -21.70 18.02
C GLY A 508 -16.15 -21.79 17.65
N ALA A 509 -16.58 -21.01 16.65
CA ALA A 509 -17.96 -21.06 16.15
C ALA A 509 -18.30 -22.43 15.56
N LEU A 510 -17.40 -23.02 14.77
CA LEU A 510 -17.58 -24.36 14.21
C LEU A 510 -17.64 -25.42 15.31
N TYR A 511 -16.81 -25.30 16.35
CA TYR A 511 -16.82 -26.20 17.49
C TYR A 511 -18.14 -26.06 18.30
N GLY A 512 -18.61 -24.82 18.53
CA GLY A 512 -19.90 -24.57 19.20
C GLY A 512 -21.08 -25.13 18.43
N ALA A 513 -21.11 -24.95 17.10
CA ALA A 513 -22.13 -25.53 16.23
C ALA A 513 -22.12 -27.09 16.27
N ALA A 514 -20.93 -27.70 16.26
CA ALA A 514 -20.79 -29.14 16.41
C ALA A 514 -21.26 -29.63 17.82
N GLY A 515 -21.04 -28.80 18.84
CA GLY A 515 -21.57 -29.03 20.20
C GLY A 515 -23.08 -28.96 20.25
N ALA A 516 -23.70 -27.99 19.55
CA ALA A 516 -25.15 -27.89 19.41
C ALA A 516 -25.77 -29.14 18.72
N MET A 517 -25.04 -29.73 17.77
CA MET A 517 -25.41 -30.98 17.09
C MET A 517 -25.04 -32.24 17.88
N GLN A 518 -24.53 -32.11 19.10
CA GLN A 518 -24.10 -33.22 19.96
C GLN A 518 -22.97 -34.09 19.39
N TRP A 519 -22.23 -33.59 18.40
CA TRP A 519 -21.08 -34.30 17.80
C TRP A 519 -19.81 -34.23 18.67
N VAL A 520 -19.70 -33.16 19.46
CA VAL A 520 -18.60 -32.95 20.41
C VAL A 520 -19.14 -32.40 21.73
N PRO A 521 -18.45 -32.58 22.88
CA PRO A 521 -18.86 -31.97 24.14
C PRO A 521 -18.78 -30.44 24.04
N THR A 522 -19.76 -29.74 24.59
CA THR A 522 -19.79 -28.28 24.63
C THR A 522 -18.60 -27.73 25.44
N VAL A 523 -18.14 -26.52 25.12
CA VAL A 523 -17.06 -25.86 25.89
C VAL A 523 -17.39 -25.75 27.35
N ARG A 524 -18.67 -25.53 27.71
CA ARG A 524 -19.13 -25.51 29.11
C ARG A 524 -18.95 -26.86 29.78
N ALA A 525 -19.29 -27.95 29.10
CA ALA A 525 -19.12 -29.30 29.66
C ALA A 525 -17.66 -29.65 29.93
N VAL A 526 -16.75 -29.20 29.03
CA VAL A 526 -15.29 -29.40 29.19
C VAL A 526 -14.71 -28.47 30.25
N ALA A 527 -15.18 -27.21 30.32
CA ALA A 527 -14.67 -26.20 31.23
C ALA A 527 -15.21 -26.32 32.66
N THR A 528 -16.37 -26.93 32.86
CA THR A 528 -17.03 -27.01 34.19
C THR A 528 -16.12 -27.58 35.29
N PRO A 529 -15.35 -28.66 35.09
CA PRO A 529 -14.46 -29.17 36.13
C PRO A 529 -13.35 -28.20 36.48
N ALA A 530 -12.75 -27.52 35.45
CA ALA A 530 -11.69 -26.56 35.65
C ALA A 530 -12.21 -25.27 36.32
N ILE A 531 -13.40 -24.82 35.96
CA ILE A 531 -14.05 -23.66 36.58
C ILE A 531 -14.42 -23.97 38.02
N ALA A 532 -14.97 -25.15 38.31
CA ALA A 532 -15.27 -25.58 39.68
C ALA A 532 -14.00 -25.61 40.54
N TYR A 533 -12.90 -26.15 40.03
CA TYR A 533 -11.61 -26.12 40.69
C TYR A 533 -11.09 -24.68 40.92
N ALA A 534 -11.18 -23.80 39.92
CA ALA A 534 -10.77 -22.40 40.04
C ALA A 534 -11.64 -21.64 41.06
N MET A 535 -12.94 -21.88 41.11
CA MET A 535 -13.86 -21.25 42.06
C MET A 535 -13.56 -21.67 43.52
N THR A 536 -13.11 -22.90 43.75
CA THR A 536 -12.73 -23.36 45.12
C THR A 536 -11.43 -22.72 45.60
N HIS A 537 -10.60 -22.19 44.67
CA HIS A 537 -9.29 -21.60 44.99
C HIS A 537 -9.25 -20.08 44.83
N THR A 538 -10.36 -19.42 44.45
CA THR A 538 -10.46 -17.95 44.36
C THR A 538 -11.30 -17.40 45.53
N ALA A 539 -10.92 -16.24 46.06
CA ALA A 539 -11.69 -15.56 47.08
C ALA A 539 -13.06 -15.17 46.53
N THR A 540 -14.14 -15.43 47.28
CA THR A 540 -15.53 -15.21 46.87
C THR A 540 -15.87 -13.79 46.46
N ASP A 541 -15.13 -12.80 46.98
CA ASP A 541 -15.28 -11.36 46.66
C ASP A 541 -14.36 -10.88 45.54
N SER A 542 -13.59 -11.75 44.89
CA SER A 542 -12.72 -11.37 43.82
C SER A 542 -13.47 -11.18 42.50
N GLN A 543 -13.04 -10.19 41.68
CA GLN A 543 -13.59 -10.00 40.34
C GLN A 543 -13.48 -11.27 39.46
N ALA A 544 -12.44 -12.07 39.67
CA ALA A 544 -12.27 -13.35 38.99
C ALA A 544 -13.37 -14.34 39.34
N HIS A 545 -13.77 -14.44 40.63
CA HIS A 545 -14.85 -15.30 41.10
C HIS A 545 -16.19 -14.87 40.51
N LEU A 546 -16.48 -13.54 40.47
CA LEU A 546 -17.69 -12.98 39.86
C LEU A 546 -17.78 -13.25 38.34
N LEU A 547 -16.66 -13.16 37.62
CA LEU A 547 -16.61 -13.49 36.20
C LEU A 547 -16.83 -14.99 35.94
N LEU A 548 -16.23 -15.86 36.74
CA LEU A 548 -16.41 -17.29 36.64
C LEU A 548 -17.88 -17.70 36.96
N ALA A 549 -18.48 -17.08 37.98
CA ALA A 549 -19.89 -17.30 38.35
C ALA A 549 -20.85 -16.82 37.23
N LYS A 550 -20.58 -15.68 36.59
CA LYS A 550 -21.34 -15.21 35.42
C LYS A 550 -21.27 -16.18 34.24
N PHE A 551 -20.10 -16.76 33.98
CA PHE A 551 -19.91 -17.72 32.88
C PHE A 551 -20.76 -19.00 33.10
N THR A 552 -20.96 -19.41 34.35
CA THR A 552 -21.79 -20.59 34.70
C THR A 552 -23.29 -20.26 34.73
N ALA A 553 -23.68 -18.99 35.01
CA ALA A 553 -25.08 -18.58 35.20
C ALA A 553 -25.84 -18.20 33.92
N SER A 554 -25.15 -17.92 32.77
CA SER A 554 -25.77 -17.43 31.53
C SER A 554 -26.44 -18.53 30.69
N GLY A 555 -27.19 -19.42 31.29
CA GLY A 555 -27.73 -20.60 30.62
C GLY A 555 -29.25 -20.67 30.45
N THR A 556 -30.02 -19.56 30.57
CA THR A 556 -31.46 -19.58 30.26
C THR A 556 -31.98 -18.19 29.95
N THR A 557 -32.06 -17.85 28.67
CA THR A 557 -33.07 -16.90 28.15
C THR A 557 -33.17 -17.08 26.63
N GLU A 558 -34.29 -17.59 26.18
CA GLU A 558 -34.73 -17.59 24.79
C GLU A 558 -34.85 -16.13 24.29
N ALA A 559 -34.13 -15.79 23.27
CA ALA A 559 -34.30 -14.55 22.53
C ALA A 559 -34.89 -14.84 21.16
N VAL A 560 -36.12 -14.41 20.95
CA VAL A 560 -36.84 -14.42 19.69
C VAL A 560 -36.16 -13.43 18.74
N ALA A 561 -35.66 -13.92 17.60
CA ALA A 561 -35.06 -13.09 16.54
C ALA A 561 -36.16 -12.41 15.71
N PRO A 562 -36.01 -11.12 15.31
CA PRO A 562 -36.96 -10.43 14.45
C PRO A 562 -36.84 -10.93 13.00
N THR A 563 -37.94 -11.53 12.50
CA THR A 563 -38.11 -11.84 11.07
C THR A 563 -38.20 -10.55 10.25
N MET A 564 -37.36 -10.38 9.23
CA MET A 564 -37.49 -9.26 8.29
C MET A 564 -38.85 -9.30 7.60
N SER A 565 -39.59 -8.19 7.64
CA SER A 565 -40.85 -8.02 6.91
C SER A 565 -40.61 -8.12 5.41
N GLY A 566 -41.56 -8.70 4.67
CA GLY A 566 -41.48 -8.81 3.20
C GLY A 566 -41.26 -7.46 2.49
N ASP A 567 -41.70 -6.36 3.11
CA ASP A 567 -41.48 -5.00 2.59
C ASP A 567 -40.04 -4.52 2.79
N ASP A 568 -39.36 -4.97 3.82
CA ASP A 568 -37.95 -4.63 4.06
C ASP A 568 -37.03 -5.36 3.09
N VAL A 569 -37.33 -6.61 2.73
CA VAL A 569 -36.63 -7.36 1.69
C VAL A 569 -36.80 -6.66 0.34
N ARG A 570 -38.00 -6.21 -0.01
CA ARG A 570 -38.27 -5.49 -1.25
C ARG A 570 -37.50 -4.19 -1.35
N ARG A 571 -37.44 -3.40 -0.28
CA ARG A 571 -36.64 -2.17 -0.22
C ARG A 571 -35.14 -2.45 -0.30
N ALA A 572 -34.69 -3.56 0.25
CA ALA A 572 -33.29 -3.95 0.17
C ALA A 572 -32.87 -4.32 -1.27
N VAL A 573 -33.70 -5.09 -1.99
CA VAL A 573 -33.48 -5.41 -3.42
C VAL A 573 -33.47 -4.13 -4.26
N GLN A 574 -34.43 -3.23 -4.07
CA GLN A 574 -34.44 -1.95 -4.81
C GLN A 574 -33.18 -1.13 -4.54
N ARG A 575 -32.67 -1.07 -3.31
CA ARG A 575 -31.40 -0.38 -2.99
C ARG A 575 -30.22 -0.97 -3.74
N GLN A 576 -30.13 -2.30 -3.82
CA GLN A 576 -29.07 -2.98 -4.55
C GLN A 576 -29.14 -2.68 -6.06
N LEU A 577 -30.32 -2.71 -6.65
CA LEU A 577 -30.53 -2.36 -8.06
C LEU A 577 -30.18 -0.90 -8.37
N ILE A 578 -30.44 0.02 -7.44
CA ILE A 578 -30.06 1.44 -7.57
C ILE A 578 -28.55 1.61 -7.47
N MET A 579 -27.90 0.96 -6.51
CA MET A 579 -26.43 1.02 -6.35
C MET A 579 -25.70 0.48 -7.58
N ARG A 580 -26.26 -0.54 -8.24
CA ARG A 580 -25.70 -1.17 -9.44
C ARG A 580 -26.13 -0.49 -10.75
N GLY A 581 -26.93 0.56 -10.68
CA GLY A 581 -27.34 1.37 -11.84
C GLY A 581 -28.51 0.80 -12.68
N TYR A 582 -29.15 -0.30 -12.25
CA TYR A 582 -30.27 -0.91 -12.96
C TYR A 582 -31.62 -0.22 -12.70
N LEU A 583 -31.76 0.47 -11.57
CA LEU A 583 -32.98 1.18 -11.19
C LEU A 583 -32.68 2.64 -10.83
N ARG A 584 -33.52 3.58 -11.26
CA ARG A 584 -33.46 4.99 -10.87
C ARG A 584 -34.69 5.36 -10.07
N GLY A 585 -34.51 5.96 -8.90
CA GLY A 585 -35.58 6.42 -8.03
C GLY A 585 -35.39 6.01 -6.57
N PRO A 586 -36.33 6.30 -5.68
CA PRO A 586 -36.27 5.90 -4.28
C PRO A 586 -36.61 4.42 -4.10
N ALA A 587 -35.98 3.76 -3.11
CA ALA A 587 -36.34 2.40 -2.69
C ALA A 587 -37.58 2.45 -1.78
N ASP A 588 -38.77 2.43 -2.36
CA ASP A 588 -40.06 2.60 -1.68
C ASP A 588 -40.72 1.28 -1.24
N GLY A 589 -40.16 0.15 -1.66
CA GLY A 589 -40.69 -1.19 -1.40
C GLY A 589 -41.85 -1.59 -2.33
N LYS A 590 -42.24 -0.74 -3.28
CA LYS A 590 -43.31 -1.03 -4.25
C LYS A 590 -42.72 -1.52 -5.56
N TYR A 591 -43.17 -2.67 -6.02
CA TYR A 591 -42.74 -3.22 -7.31
C TYR A 591 -43.67 -2.73 -8.44
N GLY A 592 -43.32 -1.59 -9.02
CA GLY A 592 -43.89 -1.13 -10.25
C GLY A 592 -43.18 -1.72 -11.49
N PRO A 593 -43.69 -1.50 -12.69
CA PRO A 593 -43.11 -2.02 -13.95
C PRO A 593 -41.62 -1.75 -14.10
N ARG A 594 -41.16 -0.56 -13.70
CA ARG A 594 -39.73 -0.18 -13.74
C ARG A 594 -38.80 -1.02 -12.82
N THR A 595 -39.34 -1.44 -11.67
CA THR A 595 -38.56 -2.28 -10.73
C THR A 595 -38.49 -3.70 -11.28
N VAL A 596 -39.58 -4.21 -11.84
CA VAL A 596 -39.63 -5.54 -12.47
C VAL A 596 -38.68 -5.59 -13.67
N ASP A 597 -38.69 -4.59 -14.55
CA ASP A 597 -37.77 -4.49 -15.67
C ASP A 597 -36.30 -4.41 -15.24
N ALA A 598 -36.02 -3.75 -14.11
CA ALA A 598 -34.68 -3.67 -13.58
C ALA A 598 -34.19 -5.02 -13.02
N ILE A 599 -35.07 -5.79 -12.37
CA ILE A 599 -34.77 -7.14 -11.91
C ILE A 599 -34.49 -8.05 -13.09
N VAL A 600 -35.36 -8.06 -14.09
CA VAL A 600 -35.20 -8.92 -15.29
C VAL A 600 -33.89 -8.61 -16.02
N ARG A 601 -33.54 -7.34 -16.17
CA ARG A 601 -32.26 -6.95 -16.80
C ARG A 601 -31.05 -7.40 -15.95
N TYR A 602 -31.12 -7.30 -14.63
CA TYR A 602 -30.08 -7.77 -13.74
C TYR A 602 -29.92 -9.29 -13.82
N GLU A 603 -31.03 -10.05 -13.74
CA GLU A 603 -31.04 -11.51 -13.84
C GLU A 603 -30.49 -12.00 -15.18
N GLN A 604 -30.83 -11.33 -16.29
CA GLN A 604 -30.33 -11.65 -17.62
C GLN A 604 -28.84 -11.40 -17.75
N GLN A 605 -28.32 -10.31 -17.18
CA GLN A 605 -26.92 -9.96 -17.27
C GLN A 605 -26.03 -10.85 -16.39
N GLU A 606 -26.56 -11.27 -15.23
CA GLU A 606 -25.88 -12.18 -14.30
C GLU A 606 -26.18 -13.66 -14.59
N HIS A 607 -26.91 -13.97 -15.68
CA HIS A 607 -27.31 -15.32 -16.06
C HIS A 607 -28.04 -16.10 -14.95
N LEU A 608 -28.87 -15.41 -14.15
CA LEU A 608 -29.61 -15.99 -13.05
C LEU A 608 -30.91 -16.64 -13.51
N ASN A 609 -31.39 -17.62 -12.73
CA ASN A 609 -32.67 -18.25 -12.98
C ASN A 609 -33.83 -17.27 -12.64
N PRO A 610 -34.74 -16.94 -13.58
CA PRO A 610 -35.84 -16.00 -13.36
C PRO A 610 -36.90 -16.47 -12.35
N ALA A 611 -36.77 -17.67 -11.78
CA ALA A 611 -37.64 -18.22 -10.75
C ALA A 611 -37.09 -18.05 -9.31
N LEU A 612 -36.04 -17.23 -9.11
CA LEU A 612 -35.48 -16.97 -7.80
C LEU A 612 -36.48 -16.23 -6.89
N SER A 613 -36.57 -16.63 -5.62
CA SER A 613 -37.32 -15.85 -4.65
C SER A 613 -36.62 -14.50 -4.38
N MET A 614 -37.38 -13.49 -3.95
CA MET A 614 -36.78 -12.17 -3.63
C MET A 614 -35.74 -12.20 -2.52
N GLN A 615 -35.83 -13.19 -1.64
CA GLN A 615 -34.86 -13.39 -0.57
C GLN A 615 -33.56 -13.98 -1.15
N ASP A 616 -33.68 -14.92 -2.08
CA ASP A 616 -32.51 -15.54 -2.75
C ASP A 616 -31.82 -14.53 -3.66
N LEU A 617 -32.59 -13.71 -4.37
CA LEU A 617 -32.07 -12.61 -5.20
C LEU A 617 -31.31 -11.59 -4.34
N LEU A 618 -31.85 -11.20 -3.19
CA LEU A 618 -31.17 -10.29 -2.26
C LEU A 618 -29.88 -10.93 -1.71
N ALA A 619 -29.93 -12.20 -1.38
CA ALA A 619 -28.77 -12.93 -0.89
C ALA A 619 -27.65 -12.98 -1.94
N TYR A 620 -28.00 -13.28 -3.20
CA TYR A 620 -27.07 -13.24 -4.31
C TYR A 620 -26.46 -11.85 -4.51
N MET A 621 -27.29 -10.79 -4.54
CA MET A 621 -26.84 -9.40 -4.68
C MET A 621 -25.98 -8.90 -3.52
N THR A 622 -26.00 -9.53 -2.36
CA THR A 622 -25.19 -9.14 -1.21
C THR A 622 -23.88 -9.90 -1.13
N GLN A 623 -23.77 -11.02 -1.85
CA GLN A 623 -22.56 -11.86 -1.90
C GLN A 623 -21.65 -11.50 -3.08
N HIS A 624 -22.20 -10.96 -4.13
CA HIS A 624 -21.52 -10.53 -5.36
C HIS A 624 -21.69 -9.02 -5.57
#